data_40aca9137cf46e8f89d4a6c322a13b23
#
_entry.id   40aca9137cf46e8f89d4a6c322a13b23
#
_cell.length_a   1.000
_cell.length_b   1.000
_cell.length_c   1.000
_cell.angle_alpha   90.00
_cell.angle_beta   90.00
_cell.angle_gamma   90.00
#
_symmetry.space_group_name_H-M   'P 1'
#
loop_
_entity.id
_entity.type
_entity.pdbx_description
1 polymer ?
#
loop_
_entity_poly.entity_id
_entity_poly.type
_entity_poly.pdbx_seq_one_letter_code
_entity_poly.pdbx_strand_id
1 'polypeptide(L)'
;IKGVGYSATNSELGKSVPIITLNDILKISKLDDRILKFDCEGCEYETILSAPKEILQKFNQIIIAYHYGHKNLVEKLKHSGFEVSYMKPRYFPRVFYNDFTEESKMFIGHIHANKII
;
A
#
# COMPACT_ATOMS: atom_id res chain seq x y z
N ILE A 1 -5.32 6.39 -8.40
CA ILE A 1 -3.99 6.12 -7.84
C ILE A 1 -3.00 7.07 -8.48
N LYS A 2 -2.39 7.86 -7.63
CA LYS A 2 -1.33 8.76 -8.07
C LYS A 2 0.01 8.16 -7.68
N GLY A 3 0.79 7.74 -8.66
CA GLY A 3 2.13 7.23 -8.45
C GLY A 3 3.17 8.19 -8.98
N VAL A 4 4.41 7.98 -8.60
CA VAL A 4 5.57 8.63 -9.17
C VAL A 4 6.14 7.72 -10.24
N GLY A 5 6.38 8.24 -11.42
CA GLY A 5 6.87 7.42 -12.52
C GLY A 5 5.74 6.63 -13.17
N TYR A 6 5.81 5.31 -13.12
CA TYR A 6 4.80 4.46 -13.72
C TYR A 6 3.61 4.30 -12.79
N SER A 7 2.44 4.58 -13.30
CA SER A 7 1.19 4.31 -12.62
C SER A 7 0.44 3.22 -13.37
N ALA A 8 -0.13 2.26 -12.63
CA ALA A 8 -1.03 1.27 -13.19
C ALA A 8 -2.43 1.83 -13.41
N THR A 9 -2.59 3.14 -13.26
CA THR A 9 -3.86 3.82 -13.46
C THR A 9 -4.12 4.13 -14.94
N ASN A 10 -5.32 4.58 -15.21
CA ASN A 10 -5.75 4.93 -16.56
C ASN A 10 -4.81 5.93 -17.21
N SER A 11 -4.19 5.50 -18.28
CA SER A 11 -3.39 6.34 -19.15
C SER A 11 -3.81 6.06 -20.59
N GLU A 12 -4.12 7.10 -21.32
CA GLU A 12 -4.44 6.99 -22.74
C GLU A 12 -3.25 6.52 -23.56
N LEU A 13 -2.03 6.71 -23.03
CA LEU A 13 -0.78 6.37 -23.71
C LEU A 13 -0.21 5.01 -23.27
N GLY A 14 -0.79 4.40 -22.24
CA GLY A 14 -0.29 3.14 -21.69
C GLY A 14 -0.94 1.90 -22.33
N LYS A 15 -0.35 0.75 -22.03
CA LYS A 15 -0.96 -0.53 -22.36
C LYS A 15 -2.07 -0.84 -21.35
N SER A 16 -3.17 -1.42 -21.85
CA SER A 16 -4.20 -1.94 -20.97
C SER A 16 -3.68 -3.17 -20.21
N VAL A 17 -3.83 -3.17 -18.90
CA VAL A 17 -3.49 -4.31 -18.05
C VAL A 17 -4.70 -4.69 -17.20
N PRO A 18 -4.90 -5.98 -16.90
CA PRO A 18 -6.00 -6.38 -16.02
C PRO A 18 -5.79 -5.86 -14.59
N ILE A 19 -6.88 -5.50 -13.94
CA ILE A 19 -6.89 -5.13 -12.53
C ILE A 19 -7.27 -6.38 -11.73
N ILE A 20 -6.47 -6.69 -10.70
CA ILE A 20 -6.77 -7.76 -9.78
C ILE A 20 -6.93 -7.21 -8.36
N THR A 21 -7.84 -7.81 -7.60
CA THR A 21 -8.08 -7.46 -6.21
C THR A 21 -7.30 -8.37 -5.27
N LEU A 22 -7.25 -8.01 -3.97
CA LEU A 22 -6.68 -8.90 -2.96
C LEU A 22 -7.42 -10.24 -2.91
N ASN A 23 -8.73 -10.22 -3.11
CA ASN A 23 -9.51 -11.44 -3.15
C ASN A 23 -9.12 -12.33 -4.32
N ASP A 24 -8.82 -11.76 -5.47
CA ASP A 24 -8.32 -12.50 -6.62
C ASP A 24 -6.97 -13.13 -6.35
N ILE A 25 -6.08 -12.39 -5.70
CA ILE A 25 -4.76 -12.90 -5.29
C ILE A 25 -4.92 -14.10 -4.34
N LEU A 26 -5.83 -14.02 -3.39
CA LEU A 26 -6.09 -15.11 -2.45
C LEU A 26 -6.61 -16.37 -3.14
N LYS A 27 -7.37 -16.23 -4.22
CA LYS A 27 -7.85 -17.37 -5.01
C LYS A 27 -6.71 -18.08 -5.77
N ILE A 28 -5.70 -17.33 -6.18
CA ILE A 28 -4.54 -17.86 -6.90
C ILE A 28 -3.56 -18.52 -5.91
N SER A 29 -3.39 -17.92 -4.74
CA SER A 29 -2.46 -18.39 -3.72
C SER A 29 -3.06 -19.56 -2.94
N LYS A 30 -2.39 -20.70 -2.98
CA LYS A 30 -2.81 -21.92 -2.27
C LYS A 30 -2.05 -22.14 -0.97
N LEU A 31 -1.16 -21.21 -0.60
CA LEU A 31 -0.33 -21.31 0.59
C LEU A 31 -1.08 -20.76 1.81
N ASP A 32 -0.88 -21.39 2.96
CA ASP A 32 -1.46 -20.94 4.23
C ASP A 32 -0.66 -19.80 4.85
N ASP A 33 0.63 -19.71 4.57
CA ASP A 33 1.50 -18.66 5.09
C ASP A 33 1.73 -17.61 3.99
N ARG A 34 1.02 -16.51 4.10
CA ARG A 34 1.01 -15.46 3.07
C ARG A 34 1.61 -14.17 3.60
N ILE A 35 2.50 -13.61 2.81
CA ILE A 35 3.07 -12.29 3.05
C ILE A 35 2.65 -11.38 1.90
N LEU A 36 2.03 -10.26 2.26
CA LEU A 36 1.62 -9.24 1.30
C LEU A 36 2.59 -8.07 1.38
N LYS A 37 3.21 -7.74 0.27
CA LYS A 37 4.11 -6.59 0.19
C LYS A 37 3.61 -5.58 -0.81
N PHE A 38 3.57 -4.32 -0.39
CA PHE A 38 3.23 -3.18 -1.24
C PHE A 38 4.43 -2.26 -1.42
N ASP A 39 4.66 -1.90 -2.68
CA ASP A 39 5.60 -0.87 -3.08
C ASP A 39 5.11 -0.27 -4.40
N CYS A 40 3.94 0.32 -4.37
CA CYS A 40 3.22 0.73 -5.58
C CYS A 40 2.97 2.23 -5.69
N GLU A 41 3.68 3.03 -4.89
CA GLU A 41 3.70 4.48 -5.00
C GLU A 41 2.30 5.14 -4.93
N GLY A 42 1.47 4.67 -4.01
CA GLY A 42 0.14 5.25 -3.74
C GLY A 42 -1.01 4.26 -3.76
N CYS A 43 -0.88 3.11 -4.41
CA CYS A 43 -1.96 2.13 -4.47
C CYS A 43 -2.24 1.45 -3.11
N GLU A 44 -1.29 1.49 -2.21
CA GLU A 44 -1.41 0.89 -0.88
C GLU A 44 -2.58 1.46 -0.08
N TYR A 45 -2.86 2.75 -0.21
CA TYR A 45 -3.95 3.41 0.53
C TYR A 45 -5.31 2.89 0.11
N GLU A 46 -5.60 2.95 -1.18
CA GLU A 46 -6.89 2.51 -1.71
C GLU A 46 -7.12 1.03 -1.40
N THR A 47 -6.09 0.22 -1.59
CA THR A 47 -6.19 -1.22 -1.38
C THR A 47 -6.39 -1.59 0.09
N ILE A 48 -5.55 -1.07 0.98
CA ILE A 48 -5.60 -1.42 2.41
C ILE A 48 -6.82 -0.79 3.10
N LEU A 49 -7.08 0.49 2.83
CA LEU A 49 -8.17 1.19 3.53
C LEU A 49 -9.55 0.66 3.14
N SER A 50 -9.71 0.20 1.91
CA SER A 50 -10.98 -0.35 1.44
C SER A 50 -11.15 -1.85 1.73
N ALA A 51 -10.09 -2.55 2.08
CA ALA A 51 -10.14 -4.00 2.29
C ALA A 51 -10.90 -4.34 3.58
N PRO A 52 -11.81 -5.32 3.55
CA PRO A 52 -12.42 -5.83 4.76
C PRO A 52 -11.37 -6.48 5.68
N LYS A 53 -11.60 -6.39 6.98
CA LYS A 53 -10.73 -7.00 7.99
C LYS A 53 -10.48 -8.49 7.70
N GLU A 54 -11.51 -9.22 7.31
CA GLU A 54 -11.44 -10.63 7.02
C GLU A 54 -10.49 -10.96 5.88
N ILE A 55 -10.43 -10.08 4.88
CA ILE A 55 -9.50 -10.22 3.75
C ILE A 55 -8.07 -9.96 4.19
N LEU A 56 -7.85 -8.90 4.96
CA LEU A 56 -6.51 -8.59 5.47
C LEU A 56 -6.00 -9.72 6.37
N GLN A 57 -6.85 -10.31 7.18
CA GLN A 57 -6.47 -11.41 8.08
C GLN A 57 -6.14 -12.72 7.38
N LYS A 58 -6.34 -12.81 6.07
CA LYS A 58 -5.84 -13.95 5.28
C LYS A 58 -4.32 -13.89 5.05
N PHE A 59 -3.69 -12.78 5.39
CA PHE A 59 -2.25 -12.62 5.32
C PHE A 59 -1.63 -12.69 6.72
N ASN A 60 -0.50 -13.36 6.84
CA ASN A 60 0.22 -13.48 8.11
C ASN A 60 1.04 -12.22 8.39
N GLN A 61 1.58 -11.64 7.34
CA GLN A 61 2.34 -10.40 7.39
C GLN A 61 1.92 -9.48 6.26
N ILE A 62 1.92 -8.19 6.55
CA ILE A 62 1.74 -7.14 5.54
C ILE A 62 2.88 -6.15 5.69
N ILE A 63 3.61 -5.94 4.60
CA ILE A 63 4.74 -5.02 4.54
C ILE A 63 4.39 -3.94 3.53
N ILE A 64 4.47 -2.68 3.95
CA ILE A 64 4.10 -1.55 3.09
C ILE A 64 5.25 -0.55 3.04
N ALA A 65 5.70 -0.24 1.83
CA ALA A 65 6.49 0.95 1.56
C ALA A 65 5.49 2.08 1.30
N TYR A 66 5.19 2.89 2.31
CA TYR A 66 4.21 3.97 2.16
C TYR A 66 4.86 5.23 1.58
N HIS A 67 4.08 6.04 0.86
CA HIS A 67 4.59 7.20 0.14
C HIS A 67 3.96 8.53 0.59
N TYR A 68 2.81 8.49 1.23
CA TYR A 68 2.05 9.69 1.59
C TYR A 68 1.61 9.67 3.07
N GLY A 69 2.48 9.18 3.95
CA GLY A 69 2.20 9.10 5.37
C GLY A 69 1.66 7.75 5.81
N HIS A 70 1.70 7.49 7.11
CA HIS A 70 1.46 6.16 7.66
C HIS A 70 0.23 6.06 8.57
N LYS A 71 -0.27 7.17 9.09
CA LYS A 71 -1.25 7.16 10.20
C LYS A 71 -2.49 6.33 9.93
N ASN A 72 -3.15 6.58 8.80
CA ASN A 72 -4.38 5.87 8.44
C ASN A 72 -4.14 4.39 8.15
N LEU A 73 -3.01 4.06 7.53
CA LEU A 73 -2.63 2.66 7.28
C LEU A 73 -2.36 1.91 8.59
N VAL A 74 -1.61 2.53 9.49
CA VAL A 74 -1.31 1.94 10.80
C VAL A 74 -2.60 1.69 11.60
N GLU A 75 -3.49 2.67 11.65
CA GLU A 75 -4.78 2.51 12.34
C GLU A 75 -5.60 1.38 11.74
N LYS A 76 -5.71 1.34 10.43
CA LYS A 76 -6.46 0.29 9.73
C LYS A 76 -5.91 -1.09 10.08
N LEU A 77 -4.59 -1.26 10.03
CA LEU A 77 -3.97 -2.55 10.32
C LEU A 77 -4.13 -2.95 11.79
N LYS A 78 -3.98 -2.01 12.72
CA LYS A 78 -4.23 -2.27 14.14
C LYS A 78 -5.67 -2.71 14.40
N HIS A 79 -6.64 -2.00 13.82
CA HIS A 79 -8.06 -2.36 13.95
C HIS A 79 -8.40 -3.68 13.25
N SER A 80 -7.56 -4.10 12.32
CA SER A 80 -7.74 -5.35 11.58
C SER A 80 -7.06 -6.55 12.26
N GLY A 81 -6.47 -6.37 13.44
CA GLY A 81 -5.90 -7.46 14.23
C GLY A 81 -4.42 -7.71 13.97
N PHE A 82 -3.68 -6.67 13.57
CA PHE A 82 -2.24 -6.76 13.38
C PHE A 82 -1.48 -6.00 14.45
N GLU A 83 -0.34 -6.57 14.84
CA GLU A 83 0.67 -5.85 15.58
C GLU A 83 1.53 -5.08 14.56
N VAL A 84 1.64 -3.77 14.74
CA VAL A 84 2.20 -2.89 13.72
C VAL A 84 3.42 -2.16 14.25
N SER A 85 4.53 -2.25 13.51
CA SER A 85 5.69 -1.40 13.70
C SER A 85 5.91 -0.57 12.44
N TYR A 86 6.45 0.63 12.58
CA TYR A 86 6.67 1.50 11.44
C TYR A 86 7.84 2.43 11.68
N MET A 87 8.47 2.85 10.58
CA MET A 87 9.47 3.92 10.59
C MET A 87 8.76 5.27 10.50
N LYS A 88 9.30 6.27 11.19
CA LYS A 88 8.84 7.65 11.01
C LYS A 88 9.02 8.08 9.55
N PRO A 89 8.08 8.85 9.02
CA PRO A 89 8.18 9.27 7.63
C PRO A 89 9.37 10.19 7.40
N ARG A 90 10.01 9.98 6.27
CA ARG A 90 10.98 10.92 5.73
C ARG A 90 10.29 11.77 4.69
N TYR A 91 10.47 13.08 4.80
CA TYR A 91 10.01 14.01 3.79
C TYR A 91 10.88 13.88 2.55
N PHE A 92 10.23 13.69 1.40
CA PHE A 92 10.92 13.56 0.14
C PHE A 92 10.21 14.42 -0.92
N PRO A 93 10.86 15.50 -1.40
CA PRO A 93 10.26 16.28 -2.48
C PRO A 93 10.28 15.48 -3.78
N ARG A 94 9.25 15.63 -4.58
CA ARG A 94 9.20 15.05 -5.93
C ARG A 94 10.06 15.88 -6.85
N VAL A 95 11.36 15.60 -6.87
CA VAL A 95 12.36 16.39 -7.61
C VAL A 95 12.19 16.36 -9.13
N PHE A 96 11.39 15.44 -9.64
CA PHE A 96 11.14 15.32 -11.09
C PHE A 96 10.03 16.23 -11.60
N TYR A 97 9.32 16.90 -10.70
CA TYR A 97 8.24 17.81 -11.05
C TYR A 97 8.68 19.23 -10.72
N ASN A 98 8.55 20.13 -11.68
CA ASN A 98 8.87 21.54 -11.48
C ASN A 98 7.87 22.25 -10.56
N ASP A 99 6.90 21.54 -10.06
CA ASP A 99 5.85 22.07 -9.21
C ASP A 99 6.05 21.58 -7.78
N PHE A 100 6.43 22.48 -6.88
CA PHE A 100 6.61 22.22 -5.45
C PHE A 100 5.34 22.55 -4.65
N THR A 101 4.20 22.08 -5.10
CA THR A 101 2.97 22.19 -4.33
C THR A 101 2.99 21.20 -3.16
N GLU A 102 2.07 21.37 -2.19
CA GLU A 102 1.92 20.40 -1.09
C GLU A 102 1.64 19.00 -1.62
N GLU A 103 0.94 18.89 -2.76
CA GLU A 103 0.64 17.61 -3.40
C GLU A 103 1.88 16.92 -3.99
N SER A 104 2.95 17.67 -4.25
CA SER A 104 4.20 17.10 -4.74
C SER A 104 5.08 16.52 -3.65
N LYS A 105 4.72 16.71 -2.39
CA LYS A 105 5.48 16.22 -1.25
C LYS A 105 5.15 14.77 -0.95
N MET A 106 6.19 13.96 -0.75
CA MET A 106 6.04 12.58 -0.33
C MET A 106 6.55 12.42 1.10
N PHE A 107 5.83 11.65 1.90
CA PHE A 107 6.25 11.23 3.22
C PHE A 107 6.39 9.71 3.17
N ILE A 108 7.62 9.24 3.03
CA ILE A 108 7.92 7.83 2.77
C ILE A 108 8.47 7.13 4.01
N GLY A 109 8.22 5.84 4.08
CA GLY A 109 8.74 4.97 5.11
C GLY A 109 8.20 3.56 4.94
N HIS A 110 8.36 2.73 5.95
CA HIS A 110 7.94 1.34 5.92
C HIS A 110 7.04 1.01 7.10
N ILE A 111 6.08 0.15 6.84
CA ILE A 111 5.22 -0.46 7.85
C ILE A 111 5.39 -1.97 7.78
N HIS A 112 5.54 -2.59 8.96
CA HIS A 112 5.51 -4.03 9.12
C HIS A 112 4.36 -4.40 10.05
N ALA A 113 3.46 -5.22 9.55
CA ALA A 113 2.30 -5.70 10.30
C ALA A 113 2.34 -7.21 10.38
N ASN A 114 2.24 -7.75 11.59
CA ASN A 114 2.16 -9.17 11.86
C ASN A 114 0.80 -9.49 12.45
N LYS A 115 0.12 -10.48 11.88
CA LYS A 115 -1.17 -10.88 12.41
C LYS A 115 -1.03 -11.40 13.84
N ILE A 116 -1.87 -10.90 14.73
CA ILE A 116 -1.96 -11.39 16.10
C ILE A 116 -2.73 -12.70 16.08
N ILE A 117 -2.12 -13.73 16.64
CA ILE A 117 -2.71 -15.08 16.71
C ILE A 117 -3.62 -15.19 17.95
#